data_88af7dadae876c07e87980f243ff7b11
#
_entry.id   88af7dadae876c07e87980f243ff7b11
#
_cell.length_a   1.000
_cell.length_b   1.000
_cell.length_c   1.000
_cell.angle_alpha   90.00
_cell.angle_beta   90.00
_cell.angle_gamma   90.00
#
_symmetry.space_group_name_H-M   'P 1'
#
loop_
_entity.id
_entity.type
_entity.pdbx_description
1 polymer ?
#
loop_
_entity_poly.entity_id
_entity_poly.type
_entity_poly.pdbx_seq_one_letter_code
_entity_poly.pdbx_strand_id
1 'polypeptide(L)'
;MIYNLIIALYTSAVRLAALFNKKVALMVKGEKESFGILEKQIVRGEKYLWFHAASLGEFEQGRPLIDEIRKTYPQYKILQTLFSPSGYEVRKNYKGADIVCYLPLDTPSNVKRFLDLAQPYMAFFIKYE
;
A
#
# COMPACT_ATOMS: atom_id res chain seq x y z
N MET A 1 3.68 -23.81 -2.53
CA MET A 1 5.09 -24.08 -2.18
C MET A 1 6.06 -23.46 -3.17
N ILE A 2 5.96 -23.79 -4.46
CA ILE A 2 6.86 -23.17 -5.48
C ILE A 2 6.70 -21.65 -5.53
N TYR A 3 5.47 -21.17 -5.48
CA TYR A 3 5.18 -19.73 -5.44
C TYR A 3 5.87 -19.06 -4.25
N ASN A 4 5.76 -19.66 -3.07
CA ASN A 4 6.37 -19.09 -1.86
C ASN A 4 7.90 -19.04 -1.96
N LEU A 5 8.50 -20.06 -2.58
CA LEU A 5 9.94 -20.09 -2.82
C LEU A 5 10.36 -18.97 -3.78
N ILE A 6 9.60 -18.79 -4.86
CA ILE A 6 9.86 -17.74 -5.86
C ILE A 6 9.77 -16.36 -5.20
N ILE A 7 8.76 -16.12 -4.39
CA ILE A 7 8.61 -14.84 -3.68
C ILE A 7 9.74 -14.64 -2.67
N ALA A 8 10.17 -15.69 -1.98
CA ALA A 8 11.29 -15.60 -1.05
C ALA A 8 12.59 -15.26 -1.77
N LEU A 9 12.85 -15.87 -2.92
CA LEU A 9 14.02 -15.58 -3.74
C LEU A 9 13.95 -14.15 -4.29
N TYR A 10 12.79 -13.73 -4.77
CA TYR A 10 12.57 -12.37 -5.24
C TYR A 10 12.84 -11.35 -4.13
N THR A 11 12.29 -11.60 -2.94
CA THR A 11 12.49 -10.72 -1.78
C THR A 11 13.96 -10.60 -1.41
N SER A 12 14.69 -11.71 -1.43
CA SER A 12 16.13 -11.71 -1.15
C SER A 12 16.90 -10.93 -2.20
N ALA A 13 16.56 -11.11 -3.49
CA ALA A 13 17.18 -10.38 -4.58
C ALA A 13 16.93 -8.87 -4.47
N VAL A 14 15.70 -8.47 -4.13
CA VAL A 14 15.33 -7.07 -3.94
C VAL A 14 16.14 -6.46 -2.79
N ARG A 15 16.28 -7.17 -1.68
CA ARG A 15 17.07 -6.70 -0.54
C ARG A 15 18.54 -6.54 -0.90
N LEU A 16 19.09 -7.47 -1.67
CA LEU A 16 20.47 -7.39 -2.14
C LEU A 16 20.65 -6.21 -3.09
N ALA A 17 19.71 -6.04 -4.03
CA ALA A 17 19.74 -4.94 -4.98
C ALA A 17 19.65 -3.58 -4.29
N ALA A 18 18.98 -3.50 -3.13
CA ALA A 18 18.85 -2.27 -2.36
C ALA A 18 20.20 -1.70 -1.94
N LEU A 19 21.24 -2.53 -1.85
CA LEU A 19 22.59 -2.08 -1.53
C LEU A 19 23.22 -1.25 -2.66
N PHE A 20 22.71 -1.39 -3.89
CA PHE A 20 23.27 -0.77 -5.08
C PHE A 20 22.32 0.17 -5.80
N ASN A 21 21.05 0.24 -5.37
CA ASN A 21 20.03 1.05 -6.04
C ASN A 21 19.19 1.81 -5.01
N LYS A 22 19.25 3.13 -5.08
CA LYS A 22 18.55 4.02 -4.14
C LYS A 22 17.03 3.85 -4.19
N LYS A 23 16.45 3.68 -5.40
CA LYS A 23 15.00 3.48 -5.54
C LYS A 23 14.54 2.19 -4.90
N VAL A 24 15.31 1.12 -5.10
CA VAL A 24 15.02 -0.19 -4.50
C VAL A 24 15.16 -0.10 -2.98
N ALA A 25 16.16 0.63 -2.49
CA ALA A 25 16.35 0.85 -1.06
C ALA A 25 15.14 1.57 -0.44
N LEU A 26 14.61 2.59 -1.11
CA LEU A 26 13.40 3.29 -0.65
C LEU A 26 12.19 2.36 -0.60
N MET A 27 12.04 1.50 -1.62
CA MET A 27 10.94 0.54 -1.66
C MET A 27 11.01 -0.46 -0.50
N VAL A 28 12.19 -1.03 -0.25
CA VAL A 28 12.39 -1.98 0.84
C VAL A 28 12.13 -1.31 2.20
N LYS A 29 12.64 -0.11 2.38
CA LYS A 29 12.42 0.67 3.61
C LYS A 29 10.93 0.98 3.80
N GLY A 30 10.25 1.41 2.73
CA GLY A 30 8.83 1.72 2.78
C GLY A 30 7.98 0.53 3.15
N GLU A 31 8.29 -0.65 2.62
CA GLU A 31 7.56 -1.87 2.96
C GLU A 31 7.73 -2.25 4.44
N LYS A 32 8.93 -2.09 4.99
CA LYS A 32 9.17 -2.31 6.41
C LYS A 32 8.37 -1.33 7.28
N GLU A 33 8.28 -0.09 6.83
CA GLU A 33 7.56 0.95 7.56
C GLU A 33 6.05 0.78 7.49
N SER A 34 5.53 0.13 6.43
CA SER A 34 4.08 -0.02 6.21
C SER A 34 3.37 -0.67 7.39
N PHE A 35 3.92 -1.74 7.93
CA PHE A 35 3.32 -2.41 9.08
C PHE A 35 3.32 -1.52 10.31
N GLY A 36 4.41 -0.77 10.53
CA GLY A 36 4.47 0.19 11.63
C GLY A 36 3.44 1.32 11.47
N ILE A 37 3.26 1.80 10.24
CA ILE A 37 2.25 2.83 9.94
C ILE A 37 0.85 2.29 10.24
N LEU A 38 0.55 1.08 9.77
CA LEU A 38 -0.76 0.46 10.00
C LEU A 38 -1.02 0.23 11.49
N GLU A 39 -0.02 -0.27 12.22
CA GLU A 39 -0.16 -0.50 13.66
C GLU A 39 -0.46 0.79 14.42
N LYS A 40 0.13 1.90 14.00
CA LYS A 40 -0.05 3.19 14.68
C LYS A 40 -1.31 3.93 14.26
N GLN A 41 -1.69 3.84 12.99
CA GLN A 41 -2.72 4.72 12.42
C GLN A 41 -4.07 4.07 12.21
N ILE A 42 -4.14 2.74 12.13
CA ILE A 42 -5.43 2.06 12.01
C ILE A 42 -6.25 2.25 13.29
N VAL A 43 -7.48 2.72 13.13
CA VAL A 43 -8.43 2.87 14.24
C VAL A 43 -9.37 1.68 14.20
N ARG A 44 -9.35 0.84 15.23
CA ARG A 44 -10.21 -0.34 15.29
C ARG A 44 -11.67 0.07 15.38
N GLY A 45 -12.52 -0.66 14.66
CA GLY A 45 -13.96 -0.36 14.60
C GLY A 45 -14.33 0.56 13.45
N GLU A 46 -13.38 1.24 12.85
CA GLU A 46 -13.63 2.05 11.66
C GLU A 46 -13.63 1.17 10.41
N LYS A 47 -14.45 1.55 9.44
CA LYS A 47 -14.52 0.83 8.15
C LYS A 47 -13.58 1.49 7.16
N TYR A 48 -12.55 0.75 6.74
CA TYR A 48 -11.55 1.22 5.79
C TYR A 48 -11.89 0.77 4.38
N LEU A 49 -11.87 1.71 3.45
CA LEU A 49 -11.90 1.42 2.03
C LEU A 49 -10.46 1.43 1.55
N TRP A 50 -10.01 0.30 1.04
CA TRP A 50 -8.63 0.12 0.62
C TRP A 50 -8.51 0.35 -0.88
N PHE A 51 -7.72 1.36 -1.26
CA PHE A 51 -7.41 1.66 -2.64
C PHE A 51 -5.95 1.30 -2.90
N HIS A 52 -5.71 0.54 -3.94
CA HIS A 52 -4.35 0.19 -4.34
C HIS A 52 -4.06 0.68 -5.75
N ALA A 53 -2.93 1.35 -5.92
CA ALA A 53 -2.40 1.78 -7.21
C ALA A 53 -0.93 1.39 -7.27
N ALA A 54 -0.51 0.75 -8.37
CA ALA A 54 0.88 0.33 -8.51
C ALA A 54 1.80 1.51 -8.79
N SER A 55 1.30 2.56 -9.41
CA SER A 55 2.09 3.70 -9.85
C SER A 55 1.36 5.02 -9.59
N LEU A 56 2.10 6.12 -9.74
CA LEU A 56 1.52 7.46 -9.62
C LEU A 56 0.42 7.71 -10.66
N GLY A 57 0.62 7.26 -11.90
CA GLY A 57 -0.38 7.43 -12.96
C GLY A 57 -1.70 6.74 -12.64
N GLU A 58 -1.63 5.52 -12.13
CA GLU A 58 -2.82 4.79 -11.71
C GLU A 58 -3.50 5.47 -10.52
N PHE A 59 -2.71 5.95 -9.56
CA PHE A 59 -3.24 6.70 -8.42
C PHE A 59 -4.01 7.93 -8.88
N GLU A 60 -3.47 8.71 -9.81
CA GLU A 60 -4.11 9.91 -10.30
C GLU A 60 -5.44 9.61 -11.01
N GLN A 61 -5.56 8.45 -11.64
CA GLN A 61 -6.82 8.02 -12.25
C GLN A 61 -7.89 7.69 -11.20
N GLY A 62 -7.49 7.14 -10.08
CA GLY A 62 -8.43 6.79 -9.01
C GLY A 62 -8.76 7.94 -8.07
N ARG A 63 -7.98 9.00 -8.09
CA ARG A 63 -8.13 10.12 -7.19
C ARG A 63 -9.51 10.80 -7.22
N PRO A 64 -10.13 11.02 -8.39
CA PRO A 64 -11.48 11.58 -8.42
C PRO A 64 -12.51 10.72 -7.68
N LEU A 65 -12.38 9.40 -7.76
CA LEU A 65 -13.26 8.49 -7.04
C LEU A 65 -13.04 8.61 -5.53
N ILE A 66 -11.79 8.67 -5.09
CA ILE A 66 -11.46 8.85 -3.68
C ILE A 66 -12.04 10.16 -3.15
N ASP A 67 -11.85 11.25 -3.88
CA ASP A 67 -12.36 12.56 -3.49
C ASP A 67 -13.89 12.56 -3.38
N GLU A 68 -14.56 11.91 -4.32
CA GLU A 68 -16.03 11.81 -4.30
C GLU A 68 -16.52 10.96 -3.12
N ILE A 69 -15.85 9.86 -2.82
CA ILE A 69 -16.19 9.00 -1.69
C ILE A 69 -15.99 9.75 -0.37
N ARG A 70 -14.92 10.51 -0.24
CA ARG A 70 -14.68 11.31 0.97
C ARG A 70 -15.79 12.32 1.19
N LYS A 71 -16.29 12.91 0.11
CA LYS A 71 -17.35 13.91 0.16
C LYS A 71 -18.70 13.29 0.45
N THR A 72 -19.01 12.17 -0.21
CA THR A 72 -20.34 11.53 -0.15
C THR A 72 -20.49 10.59 1.04
N TYR A 73 -19.41 9.90 1.41
CA TYR A 73 -19.42 8.89 2.48
C TYR A 73 -18.31 9.16 3.49
N PRO A 74 -18.40 10.28 4.23
CA PRO A 74 -17.33 10.68 5.16
C PRO A 74 -17.15 9.73 6.35
N GLN A 75 -18.10 8.82 6.57
CA GLN A 75 -18.01 7.83 7.65
C GLN A 75 -16.99 6.74 7.39
N TYR A 76 -16.55 6.56 6.14
CA TYR A 76 -15.52 5.58 5.81
C TYR A 76 -14.13 6.22 5.86
N LYS A 77 -13.17 5.43 6.33
CA LYS A 77 -11.75 5.80 6.28
C LYS A 77 -11.16 5.31 4.98
N ILE A 78 -10.13 5.98 4.49
CA ILE A 78 -9.45 5.62 3.23
C ILE A 78 -8.03 5.16 3.54
N LEU A 79 -7.70 3.95 3.10
CA LEU A 79 -6.33 3.42 3.12
C LEU A 79 -5.84 3.34 1.67
N GLN A 80 -4.78 4.07 1.36
CA GLN A 80 -4.17 4.05 0.03
C GLN A 80 -2.84 3.34 0.10
N THR A 81 -2.66 2.30 -0.72
CA THR A 81 -1.36 1.65 -0.86
C THR A 81 -0.81 1.91 -2.26
N LEU A 82 0.50 1.98 -2.34
CA LEU A 82 1.25 2.20 -3.58
C LEU A 82 2.38 1.18 -3.67
N PHE A 83 2.74 0.79 -4.88
CA PHE A 83 3.86 -0.12 -5.08
C PHE A 83 5.12 0.62 -5.51
N SER A 84 4.98 1.60 -6.40
CA SER A 84 6.10 2.34 -6.97
C SER A 84 6.70 3.32 -5.95
N PRO A 85 8.04 3.35 -5.79
CA PRO A 85 8.69 4.34 -4.93
C PRO A 85 8.38 5.78 -5.35
N SER A 86 8.35 6.06 -6.65
CA SER A 86 8.05 7.41 -7.14
C SER A 86 6.63 7.83 -6.77
N GLY A 87 5.66 6.93 -6.88
CA GLY A 87 4.29 7.21 -6.49
C GLY A 87 4.16 7.48 -5.01
N TYR A 88 4.78 6.62 -4.19
CA TYR A 88 4.72 6.77 -2.74
C TYR A 88 5.39 8.07 -2.27
N GLU A 89 6.61 8.36 -2.74
CA GLU A 89 7.35 9.55 -2.30
C GLU A 89 6.61 10.83 -2.66
N VAL A 90 5.88 10.85 -3.77
CA VAL A 90 5.09 12.01 -4.18
C VAL A 90 3.79 12.12 -3.39
N ARG A 91 3.15 11.01 -3.04
CA ARG A 91 1.79 11.01 -2.46
C ARG A 91 1.69 10.55 -1.01
N LYS A 92 2.78 10.26 -0.33
CA LYS A 92 2.75 9.78 1.07
C LYS A 92 2.05 10.74 2.02
N ASN A 93 2.01 12.01 1.68
CA ASN A 93 1.34 13.04 2.48
C ASN A 93 -0.01 13.46 1.88
N TYR A 94 -0.59 12.65 1.00
CA TYR A 94 -1.88 12.94 0.40
C TYR A 94 -2.97 13.00 1.46
N LYS A 95 -3.66 14.14 1.53
CA LYS A 95 -4.67 14.40 2.58
C LYS A 95 -6.03 13.80 2.27
N GLY A 96 -6.25 13.33 1.05
CA GLY A 96 -7.50 12.65 0.67
C GLY A 96 -7.62 11.24 1.24
N ALA A 97 -6.53 10.66 1.72
CA ALA A 97 -6.52 9.36 2.38
C ALA A 97 -6.15 9.53 3.84
N ASP A 98 -6.72 8.68 4.69
CA ASP A 98 -6.39 8.68 6.12
C ASP A 98 -5.03 8.04 6.37
N ILE A 99 -4.68 7.03 5.58
CA ILE A 99 -3.40 6.33 5.67
C ILE A 99 -2.87 6.13 4.25
N VAL A 100 -1.58 6.40 4.05
CA VAL A 100 -0.86 6.10 2.80
C VAL A 100 0.37 5.28 3.16
N CYS A 101 0.54 4.12 2.52
CA CYS A 101 1.73 3.29 2.76
C CYS A 101 2.03 2.45 1.52
N TYR A 102 3.21 1.80 1.54
CA TYR A 102 3.53 0.80 0.52
C TYR A 102 2.73 -0.47 0.74
N LEU A 103 2.39 -1.15 -0.35
CA LEU A 103 1.85 -2.51 -0.25
C LEU A 103 3.00 -3.46 0.06
N PRO A 104 2.91 -4.25 1.14
CA PRO A 104 3.93 -5.26 1.43
C PRO A 104 3.99 -6.33 0.34
N LEU A 105 5.15 -6.98 0.20
CA LEU A 105 5.32 -8.07 -0.76
C LEU A 105 4.31 -9.19 -0.51
N ASP A 106 3.87 -9.81 -1.60
CA ASP A 106 2.81 -10.82 -1.58
C ASP A 106 3.36 -12.17 -1.08
N THR A 107 3.50 -12.27 0.23
CA THR A 107 3.81 -13.53 0.91
C THR A 107 2.66 -13.89 1.83
N PRO A 108 2.44 -15.18 2.15
CA PRO A 108 1.33 -15.56 3.03
C PRO A 108 1.35 -14.84 4.38
N SER A 109 2.51 -14.69 5.00
CA SER A 109 2.60 -14.00 6.29
C SER A 109 2.32 -12.50 6.17
N ASN A 110 2.80 -11.84 5.10
CA ASN A 110 2.53 -10.42 4.87
C ASN A 110 1.05 -10.18 4.56
N VAL A 111 0.44 -11.03 3.74
CA VAL A 111 -0.98 -10.92 3.42
C VAL A 111 -1.82 -11.03 4.68
N LYS A 112 -1.54 -12.06 5.50
CA LYS A 112 -2.28 -12.26 6.75
C LYS A 112 -2.11 -11.06 7.67
N ARG A 113 -0.89 -10.59 7.87
CA ARG A 113 -0.61 -9.46 8.75
C ARG A 113 -1.27 -8.18 8.26
N PHE A 114 -1.19 -7.92 6.95
CA PHE A 114 -1.81 -6.73 6.36
C PHE A 114 -3.33 -6.75 6.56
N LEU A 115 -3.98 -7.86 6.22
CA LEU A 115 -5.44 -7.97 6.35
C LEU A 115 -5.88 -7.93 7.80
N ASP A 116 -5.11 -8.54 8.71
CA ASP A 116 -5.41 -8.50 10.15
C ASP A 116 -5.33 -7.07 10.71
N LEU A 117 -4.34 -6.29 10.26
CA LEU A 117 -4.17 -4.91 10.72
C LEU A 117 -5.17 -3.96 10.06
N ALA A 118 -5.30 -4.02 8.75
CA ALA A 118 -6.13 -3.07 8.00
C ALA A 118 -7.61 -3.40 8.09
N GLN A 119 -7.96 -4.68 8.12
CA GLN A 119 -9.35 -5.15 8.12
C GLN A 119 -10.23 -4.37 7.13
N PRO A 120 -9.86 -4.36 5.82
CA PRO A 120 -10.56 -3.54 4.86
C PRO A 120 -12.00 -3.98 4.67
N TYR A 121 -12.90 -3.01 4.65
CA TYR A 121 -14.32 -3.25 4.39
C TYR A 121 -14.56 -3.57 2.91
N MET A 122 -13.90 -2.83 2.02
CA MET A 122 -13.89 -3.05 0.58
C MET A 122 -12.51 -2.71 0.03
N ALA A 123 -12.14 -3.34 -1.09
CA ALA A 123 -10.88 -3.09 -1.76
C ALA A 123 -11.13 -2.66 -3.20
N PHE A 124 -10.40 -1.63 -3.66
CA PHE A 124 -10.47 -1.09 -5.01
C PHE A 124 -9.07 -1.10 -5.61
N PHE A 125 -8.87 -1.86 -6.68
CA PHE A 125 -7.60 -1.91 -7.37
C PHE A 125 -7.69 -1.05 -8.63
N ILE A 126 -6.89 0.01 -8.65
CA ILE A 126 -6.87 0.94 -9.77
C ILE A 126 -5.91 0.39 -10.81
N LYS A 127 -6.44 0.03 -11.95
CA LYS A 127 -5.66 -0.58 -13.01
C LYS A 127 -5.64 0.31 -14.23
N TYR A 128 -4.46 0.44 -14.80
CA TYR A 128 -4.24 1.22 -16.01
C TYR A 128 -4.20 0.28 -17.21
N GLU A 129 -5.06 0.51 -18.18
CA GLU A 129 -5.06 -0.25 -19.42
C GLU A 129 -4.93 0.66 -20.62
#